data_e5798d3407dcf9c86c93b424f1ac4747
#
_entry.id   e5798d3407dcf9c86c93b424f1ac4747
#
_cell.length_a   1.000
_cell.length_b   1.000
_cell.length_c   1.000
_cell.angle_alpha   90.00
_cell.angle_beta   90.00
_cell.angle_gamma   90.00
#
_symmetry.space_group_name_H-M   'P 1'
#
loop_
_entity.id
_entity.type
_entity.pdbx_description
1 polymer ?
#
loop_
_entity_poly.entity_id
_entity_poly.type
_entity_poly.pdbx_seq_one_letter_code
_entity_poly.pdbx_strand_id
1 'polypeptide(L)'
;MKTQTLVVLLTVAACQFCLSQTPAQQEVLQFERDACKAFLEADVAGLERVLTPDFTLTLSNGDVETRADEINELRSGKVHYDVFENYDMLARLYGNDTAVVLGKTRVKGTADGKPFDRIVQFTDTLIKRDGRWQLAAGHVSRIEK
;
A
#
# COMPACT_ATOMS: atom_id res chain seq x y z
N MET A 1 59.89 -31.03 -22.53
CA MET A 1 58.58 -31.38 -21.87
C MET A 1 57.94 -30.08 -21.48
N LYS A 2 56.87 -29.65 -22.16
CA LYS A 2 56.11 -28.47 -21.85
C LYS A 2 54.84 -28.86 -21.09
N THR A 3 54.77 -28.54 -19.83
CA THR A 3 53.61 -28.83 -18.96
C THR A 3 52.57 -27.73 -19.22
N GLN A 4 51.45 -28.11 -19.86
CA GLN A 4 50.31 -27.21 -20.00
C GLN A 4 49.44 -27.29 -18.70
N THR A 5 49.37 -26.16 -18.01
CA THR A 5 48.47 -26.02 -16.83
C THR A 5 47.11 -25.64 -17.34
N LEU A 6 46.12 -26.54 -17.18
CA LEU A 6 44.74 -26.35 -17.51
C LEU A 6 44.06 -25.56 -16.37
N VAL A 7 43.78 -24.27 -16.64
CA VAL A 7 42.99 -23.44 -15.73
C VAL A 7 41.51 -23.69 -16.00
N VAL A 8 40.85 -24.40 -15.11
CA VAL A 8 39.39 -24.57 -15.13
C VAL A 8 38.76 -23.33 -14.47
N LEU A 9 38.16 -22.46 -15.27
CA LEU A 9 37.34 -21.34 -14.78
C LEU A 9 35.99 -21.91 -14.36
N LEU A 10 35.76 -22.01 -13.04
CA LEU A 10 34.44 -22.29 -12.46
C LEU A 10 33.62 -20.99 -12.48
N THR A 11 32.75 -20.82 -13.48
CA THR A 11 31.75 -19.75 -13.48
C THR A 11 30.62 -20.13 -12.52
N VAL A 12 30.66 -19.56 -11.30
CA VAL A 12 29.55 -19.61 -10.36
C VAL A 12 28.44 -18.70 -10.90
N ALA A 13 27.45 -19.28 -11.56
CA ALA A 13 26.20 -18.59 -11.91
C ALA A 13 25.44 -18.34 -10.58
N ALA A 14 25.60 -17.16 -10.02
CA ALA A 14 24.75 -16.69 -8.93
C ALA A 14 23.33 -16.52 -9.47
N CYS A 15 22.49 -17.54 -9.28
CA CYS A 15 21.06 -17.48 -9.56
C CYS A 15 20.46 -16.51 -8.53
N GLN A 16 20.40 -15.23 -8.86
CA GLN A 16 19.63 -14.27 -8.09
C GLN A 16 18.16 -14.63 -8.29
N PHE A 17 17.58 -15.34 -7.31
CA PHE A 17 16.14 -15.45 -7.16
C PHE A 17 15.62 -14.04 -6.81
N CYS A 18 15.44 -13.17 -7.81
CA CYS A 18 14.49 -12.10 -7.72
C CYS A 18 13.15 -12.80 -7.46
N LEU A 19 12.61 -12.69 -6.25
CA LEU A 19 11.24 -13.06 -5.95
C LEU A 19 10.33 -12.13 -6.76
N SER A 20 10.13 -12.50 -8.03
CA SER A 20 9.23 -11.80 -8.92
C SER A 20 7.82 -11.93 -8.36
N GLN A 21 7.17 -10.80 -8.09
CA GLN A 21 5.78 -10.76 -7.65
C GLN A 21 4.91 -11.43 -8.72
N THR A 22 3.97 -12.26 -8.28
CA THR A 22 3.01 -12.91 -9.17
C THR A 22 2.07 -11.86 -9.81
N PRO A 23 1.47 -12.15 -10.97
CA PRO A 23 0.49 -11.24 -11.56
C PRO A 23 -0.64 -10.84 -10.61
N ALA A 24 -1.12 -11.76 -9.77
CA ALA A 24 -2.15 -11.48 -8.77
C ALA A 24 -1.64 -10.53 -7.66
N GLN A 25 -0.38 -10.67 -7.22
CA GLN A 25 0.24 -9.71 -6.30
C GLN A 25 0.39 -8.33 -6.93
N GLN A 26 0.76 -8.27 -8.21
CA GLN A 26 0.88 -7.00 -8.94
C GLN A 26 -0.48 -6.30 -9.09
N GLU A 27 -1.57 -7.05 -9.33
CA GLU A 27 -2.95 -6.51 -9.34
C GLU A 27 -3.29 -5.82 -8.01
N VAL A 28 -3.02 -6.49 -6.89
CA VAL A 28 -3.25 -5.96 -5.54
C VAL A 28 -2.42 -4.71 -5.27
N LEU A 29 -1.13 -4.72 -5.62
CA LEU A 29 -0.26 -3.56 -5.44
C LEU A 29 -0.62 -2.39 -6.36
N GLN A 30 -1.20 -2.67 -7.53
CA GLN A 30 -1.73 -1.61 -8.39
C GLN A 30 -2.97 -1.00 -7.79
N PHE A 31 -3.88 -1.81 -7.22
CA PHE A 31 -5.04 -1.32 -6.48
C PHE A 31 -4.63 -0.36 -5.35
N GLU A 32 -3.60 -0.68 -4.57
CA GLU A 32 -3.08 0.20 -3.52
C GLU A 32 -2.63 1.57 -4.06
N ARG A 33 -1.96 1.58 -5.21
CA ARG A 33 -1.56 2.84 -5.86
C ARG A 33 -2.75 3.65 -6.37
N ASP A 34 -3.77 2.98 -6.89
CA ASP A 34 -4.99 3.63 -7.38
C ASP A 34 -5.81 4.18 -6.21
N ALA A 35 -5.83 3.48 -5.06
CA ALA A 35 -6.41 3.99 -3.83
C ALA A 35 -5.72 5.27 -3.34
N CYS A 36 -4.38 5.29 -3.31
CA CYS A 36 -3.61 6.49 -2.97
C CYS A 36 -3.98 7.67 -3.86
N LYS A 37 -4.17 7.45 -5.15
CA LYS A 37 -4.58 8.48 -6.10
C LYS A 37 -5.96 9.03 -5.77
N ALA A 38 -6.92 8.19 -5.38
CA ALA A 38 -8.25 8.65 -4.99
C ALA A 38 -8.21 9.55 -3.74
N PHE A 39 -7.36 9.22 -2.76
CA PHE A 39 -7.13 10.10 -1.60
C PHE A 39 -6.46 11.41 -1.99
N LEU A 40 -5.40 11.36 -2.80
CA LEU A 40 -4.64 12.53 -3.23
C LEU A 40 -5.51 13.54 -4.01
N GLU A 41 -6.37 13.04 -4.90
CA GLU A 41 -7.25 13.84 -5.75
C GLU A 41 -8.58 14.21 -5.06
N ALA A 42 -8.81 13.79 -3.82
CA ALA A 42 -10.09 13.89 -3.12
C ALA A 42 -11.27 13.37 -3.97
N ASP A 43 -11.03 12.28 -4.72
CA ASP A 43 -12.05 11.63 -5.55
C ASP A 43 -13.02 10.82 -4.68
N VAL A 44 -14.04 11.48 -4.18
CA VAL A 44 -15.07 10.86 -3.32
C VAL A 44 -15.71 9.65 -3.98
N ALA A 45 -16.03 9.72 -5.27
CA ALA A 45 -16.61 8.59 -5.99
C ALA A 45 -15.63 7.43 -6.15
N GLY A 46 -14.33 7.75 -6.32
CA GLY A 46 -13.24 6.78 -6.30
C GLY A 46 -13.13 6.07 -4.95
N LEU A 47 -13.15 6.83 -3.85
CA LEU A 47 -13.09 6.28 -2.50
C LEU A 47 -14.31 5.41 -2.18
N GLU A 48 -15.49 5.78 -2.64
CA GLU A 48 -16.69 4.95 -2.49
C GLU A 48 -16.59 3.60 -3.19
N ARG A 49 -15.78 3.49 -4.26
CA ARG A 49 -15.49 2.22 -4.94
C ARG A 49 -14.37 1.43 -4.29
N VAL A 50 -13.38 2.13 -3.74
CA VAL A 50 -12.17 1.53 -3.12
C VAL A 50 -12.45 0.98 -1.73
N LEU A 51 -13.23 1.69 -0.90
CA LEU A 51 -13.51 1.30 0.48
C LEU A 51 -14.78 0.44 0.55
N THR A 52 -14.73 -0.64 1.33
CA THR A 52 -15.97 -1.41 1.62
C THR A 52 -16.95 -0.58 2.45
N PRO A 53 -18.26 -0.90 2.43
CA PRO A 53 -19.25 -0.19 3.27
C PRO A 53 -18.94 -0.21 4.76
N ASP A 54 -18.29 -1.27 5.22
CA ASP A 54 -17.90 -1.52 6.61
C ASP A 54 -16.41 -1.27 6.89
N PHE A 55 -15.73 -0.53 6.01
CA PHE A 55 -14.32 -0.18 6.14
C PHE A 55 -14.03 0.53 7.47
N THR A 56 -12.88 0.19 8.06
CA THR A 56 -12.30 0.87 9.22
C THR A 56 -10.81 1.11 9.05
N LEU A 57 -10.34 2.26 9.50
CA LEU A 57 -8.92 2.58 9.64
C LEU A 57 -8.57 2.78 11.10
N THR A 58 -7.65 1.99 11.63
CA THR A 58 -7.08 2.22 12.95
C THR A 58 -5.87 3.16 12.84
N LEU A 59 -5.95 4.29 13.48
CA LEU A 59 -4.89 5.30 13.52
C LEU A 59 -3.82 4.97 14.56
N SER A 60 -2.64 5.61 14.42
CA SER A 60 -1.50 5.38 15.34
C SER A 60 -1.73 5.84 16.78
N ASN A 61 -2.78 6.58 17.06
CA ASN A 61 -3.20 6.97 18.43
C ASN A 61 -4.25 6.02 19.01
N GLY A 62 -4.71 5.02 18.23
CA GLY A 62 -5.72 4.05 18.61
C GLY A 62 -7.16 4.44 18.24
N ASP A 63 -7.38 5.62 17.70
CA ASP A 63 -8.70 6.00 17.17
C ASP A 63 -9.03 5.13 15.94
N VAL A 64 -10.33 4.92 15.73
CA VAL A 64 -10.83 4.17 14.58
C VAL A 64 -11.73 5.08 13.75
N GLU A 65 -11.36 5.26 12.50
CA GLU A 65 -12.14 5.99 11.50
C GLU A 65 -12.91 5.03 10.60
N THR A 66 -14.11 5.42 10.24
CA THR A 66 -14.98 4.67 9.35
C THR A 66 -14.84 5.17 7.91
N ARG A 67 -15.40 4.42 6.94
CA ARG A 67 -15.54 4.88 5.56
C ARG A 67 -16.19 6.27 5.46
N ALA A 68 -17.21 6.52 6.29
CA ALA A 68 -17.91 7.79 6.29
C ALA A 68 -17.02 8.94 6.79
N ASP A 69 -16.19 8.68 7.80
CA ASP A 69 -15.25 9.68 8.34
C ASP A 69 -14.22 10.06 7.28
N GLU A 70 -13.55 9.08 6.65
CA GLU A 70 -12.58 9.31 5.57
C GLU A 70 -13.15 10.13 4.42
N ILE A 71 -14.34 9.76 3.93
CA ILE A 71 -15.00 10.47 2.84
C ILE A 71 -15.41 11.89 3.24
N ASN A 72 -15.93 12.08 4.46
CA ASN A 72 -16.38 13.37 4.93
C ASN A 72 -15.22 14.34 5.18
N GLU A 73 -14.09 13.87 5.68
CA GLU A 73 -12.88 14.68 5.87
C GLU A 73 -12.36 15.26 4.55
N LEU A 74 -12.31 14.44 3.51
CA LEU A 74 -11.90 14.88 2.18
C LEU A 74 -12.96 15.79 1.51
N ARG A 75 -14.23 15.39 1.59
CA ARG A 75 -15.35 16.18 1.00
C ARG A 75 -15.47 17.56 1.61
N SER A 76 -15.26 17.70 2.90
CA SER A 76 -15.34 18.98 3.62
C SER A 76 -14.10 19.84 3.45
N GLY A 77 -13.00 19.30 2.90
CA GLY A 77 -11.69 19.97 2.85
C GLY A 77 -11.00 20.07 4.21
N LYS A 78 -11.50 19.36 5.24
CA LYS A 78 -10.84 19.27 6.54
C LYS A 78 -9.44 18.71 6.42
N VAL A 79 -9.28 17.72 5.53
CA VAL A 79 -8.01 17.15 5.15
C VAL A 79 -7.75 17.40 3.67
N HIS A 80 -6.54 17.83 3.35
CA HIS A 80 -6.04 17.97 1.99
C HIS A 80 -4.65 17.35 1.89
N TYR A 81 -4.44 16.52 0.87
CA TYR A 81 -3.17 15.88 0.62
C TYR A 81 -2.45 16.54 -0.57
N ASP A 82 -1.19 16.93 -0.38
CA ASP A 82 -0.24 17.31 -1.44
C ASP A 82 0.57 16.09 -1.91
N VAL A 83 0.76 15.09 -1.02
CA VAL A 83 1.41 13.80 -1.29
C VAL A 83 0.63 12.71 -0.54
N PHE A 84 0.32 11.64 -1.24
CA PHE A 84 -0.22 10.40 -0.68
C PHE A 84 0.35 9.25 -1.51
N GLU A 85 1.39 8.59 -1.01
CA GLU A 85 2.15 7.61 -1.79
C GLU A 85 2.52 6.40 -0.94
N ASN A 86 2.12 5.21 -1.41
CA ASN A 86 2.53 3.93 -0.85
C ASN A 86 3.81 3.43 -1.53
N TYR A 87 4.76 2.95 -0.73
CA TYR A 87 6.02 2.40 -1.20
C TYR A 87 6.52 1.26 -0.28
N ASP A 88 7.57 0.54 -0.69
CA ASP A 88 8.10 -0.65 0.01
C ASP A 88 6.99 -1.68 0.31
N MET A 89 6.09 -1.89 -0.64
CA MET A 89 4.90 -2.71 -0.45
C MET A 89 5.18 -4.19 -0.64
N LEU A 90 4.58 -5.02 0.22
CA LEU A 90 4.55 -6.48 0.13
C LEU A 90 3.10 -6.97 0.20
N ALA A 91 2.62 -7.61 -0.86
CA ALA A 91 1.30 -8.24 -0.91
C ALA A 91 1.38 -9.74 -0.62
N ARG A 92 0.50 -10.22 0.24
CA ARG A 92 0.25 -11.64 0.50
C ARG A 92 -1.19 -11.95 0.17
N LEU A 93 -1.41 -12.95 -0.69
CA LEU A 93 -2.75 -13.42 -1.05
C LEU A 93 -3.13 -14.65 -0.23
N TYR A 94 -4.38 -14.71 0.15
CA TYR A 94 -5.01 -15.82 0.83
C TYR A 94 -6.23 -16.27 0.01
N GLY A 95 -6.05 -17.33 -0.79
CA GLY A 95 -7.02 -17.69 -1.82
C GLY A 95 -7.02 -16.69 -2.98
N ASN A 96 -8.21 -16.52 -3.59
CA ASN A 96 -8.37 -15.66 -4.78
C ASN A 96 -9.04 -14.31 -4.49
N ASP A 97 -9.47 -14.10 -3.25
CA ASP A 97 -10.38 -13.02 -2.87
C ASP A 97 -9.95 -12.23 -1.63
N THR A 98 -8.82 -12.60 -1.03
CA THR A 98 -8.30 -11.94 0.17
C THR A 98 -6.82 -11.63 0.02
N ALA A 99 -6.42 -10.43 0.40
CA ALA A 99 -5.01 -10.03 0.45
C ALA A 99 -4.71 -9.22 1.71
N VAL A 100 -3.47 -9.32 2.17
CA VAL A 100 -2.89 -8.45 3.19
C VAL A 100 -1.69 -7.75 2.57
N VAL A 101 -1.68 -6.42 2.65
CA VAL A 101 -0.58 -5.59 2.15
C VAL A 101 0.08 -4.88 3.32
N LEU A 102 1.40 -4.99 3.38
CA LEU A 102 2.23 -4.18 4.29
C LEU A 102 3.02 -3.20 3.43
N GLY A 103 3.24 -2.02 3.97
CA GLY A 103 4.07 -1.03 3.29
C GLY A 103 4.26 0.21 4.12
N LYS A 104 4.80 1.22 3.49
CA LYS A 104 4.94 2.56 4.05
C LYS A 104 4.14 3.54 3.22
N THR A 105 3.54 4.52 3.88
CA THR A 105 2.86 5.64 3.22
C THR A 105 3.57 6.92 3.59
N ARG A 106 3.95 7.70 2.59
CA ARG A 106 4.28 9.10 2.78
C ARG A 106 3.03 9.94 2.57
N VAL A 107 2.67 10.73 3.58
CA VAL A 107 1.58 11.69 3.50
C VAL A 107 2.08 13.08 3.86
N LYS A 108 1.70 14.06 3.03
CA LYS A 108 1.95 15.48 3.24
C LYS A 108 0.70 16.26 2.87
N GLY A 109 0.41 17.29 3.63
CA GLY A 109 -0.77 18.11 3.37
C GLY A 109 -1.14 18.97 4.55
N THR A 110 -2.44 19.26 4.70
CA THR A 110 -3.02 19.99 5.83
C THR A 110 -4.20 19.24 6.41
N ALA A 111 -4.34 19.31 7.74
CA ALA A 111 -5.50 18.80 8.47
C ALA A 111 -5.96 19.92 9.44
N ASP A 112 -7.21 20.32 9.40
CA ASP A 112 -7.75 21.46 10.15
C ASP A 112 -6.89 22.73 9.98
N GLY A 113 -6.36 22.96 8.77
CA GLY A 113 -5.48 24.07 8.44
C GLY A 113 -4.04 23.96 8.97
N LYS A 114 -3.69 22.86 9.65
CA LYS A 114 -2.34 22.62 10.16
C LYS A 114 -1.55 21.72 9.21
N PRO A 115 -0.33 22.11 8.81
CA PRO A 115 0.48 21.30 7.91
C PRO A 115 0.99 20.03 8.60
N PHE A 116 1.12 18.94 7.81
CA PHE A 116 1.81 17.73 8.21
C PHE A 116 2.68 17.20 7.07
N ASP A 117 3.79 16.52 7.42
CA ASP A 117 4.63 15.73 6.52
C ASP A 117 5.17 14.55 7.35
N ARG A 118 4.73 13.34 7.04
CA ARG A 118 5.07 12.16 7.84
C ARG A 118 5.10 10.89 7.00
N ILE A 119 5.83 9.91 7.50
CA ILE A 119 5.84 8.55 6.99
C ILE A 119 5.23 7.66 8.07
N VAL A 120 4.30 6.81 7.66
CA VAL A 120 3.69 5.79 8.51
C VAL A 120 3.92 4.41 7.90
N GLN A 121 3.90 3.38 8.72
CA GLN A 121 3.80 2.00 8.27
C GLN A 121 2.34 1.60 8.27
N PHE A 122 1.90 0.90 7.23
CA PHE A 122 0.53 0.41 7.15
C PHE A 122 0.44 -1.10 7.03
N THR A 123 -0.70 -1.62 7.42
CA THR A 123 -1.15 -2.99 7.15
C THR A 123 -2.60 -2.92 6.72
N ASP A 124 -2.86 -3.26 5.47
CA ASP A 124 -4.16 -3.21 4.86
C ASP A 124 -4.69 -4.60 4.56
N THR A 125 -5.98 -4.80 4.80
CA THR A 125 -6.72 -6.01 4.45
C THR A 125 -7.67 -5.72 3.31
N LEU A 126 -7.46 -6.41 2.20
CA LEU A 126 -8.24 -6.27 0.99
C LEU A 126 -9.10 -7.51 0.76
N ILE A 127 -10.29 -7.29 0.22
CA ILE A 127 -11.19 -8.35 -0.24
C ILE A 127 -11.60 -8.10 -1.68
N LYS A 128 -11.81 -9.18 -2.43
CA LYS A 128 -12.29 -9.11 -3.82
C LYS A 128 -13.75 -9.48 -3.86
N ARG A 129 -14.60 -8.54 -4.29
CA ARG A 129 -16.05 -8.74 -4.49
C ARG A 129 -16.43 -8.33 -5.92
N ASP A 130 -17.21 -9.15 -6.59
CA ASP A 130 -17.64 -8.91 -7.98
C ASP A 130 -16.48 -8.58 -8.93
N GLY A 131 -15.36 -9.31 -8.77
CA GLY A 131 -14.14 -9.16 -9.56
C GLY A 131 -13.31 -7.91 -9.25
N ARG A 132 -13.63 -7.13 -8.21
CA ARG A 132 -12.93 -5.90 -7.83
C ARG A 132 -12.36 -6.00 -6.41
N TRP A 133 -11.13 -5.57 -6.25
CA TRP A 133 -10.53 -5.38 -4.93
C TRP A 133 -11.16 -4.18 -4.22
N GLN A 134 -11.31 -4.31 -2.92
CA GLN A 134 -11.74 -3.25 -2.01
C GLN A 134 -10.95 -3.35 -0.70
N LEU A 135 -10.67 -2.21 -0.11
CA LEU A 135 -10.03 -2.11 1.19
C LEU A 135 -11.10 -2.30 2.27
N ALA A 136 -10.93 -3.34 3.08
CA ALA A 136 -11.88 -3.69 4.15
C ALA A 136 -11.44 -3.16 5.51
N ALA A 137 -10.14 -3.17 5.78
CA ALA A 137 -9.57 -2.61 7.00
C ALA A 137 -8.15 -2.11 6.75
N GLY A 138 -7.79 -1.03 7.40
CA GLY A 138 -6.44 -0.48 7.42
C GLY A 138 -5.96 -0.28 8.87
N HIS A 139 -4.65 -0.34 9.06
CA HIS A 139 -3.99 0.07 10.29
C HIS A 139 -2.72 0.82 9.97
N VAL A 140 -2.52 1.98 10.58
CA VAL A 140 -1.31 2.77 10.43
C VAL A 140 -0.57 2.93 11.75
N SER A 141 0.75 2.84 11.69
CA SER A 141 1.64 3.04 12.84
C SER A 141 2.65 4.14 12.52
N ARG A 142 3.02 4.94 13.53
CA ARG A 142 4.13 5.87 13.37
C ARG A 142 5.43 5.10 13.27
N ILE A 143 6.32 5.59 12.40
CA ILE A 143 7.71 5.14 12.36
C ILE A 143 8.50 6.10 13.26
N GLU A 144 8.94 5.60 14.40
CA GLU A 144 9.88 6.33 15.26
C GLU A 144 11.28 6.25 14.64
N LYS A 145 11.98 7.39 14.65
CA LYS A 145 13.37 7.49 14.16
C LYS A 145 14.34 7.21 15.28
#